data_751fff76316cb8af709c5523a45070b4
#
_entry.id   751fff76316cb8af709c5523a45070b4
#
_cell.length_a   1.000
_cell.length_b   1.000
_cell.length_c   1.000
_cell.angle_alpha   90.00
_cell.angle_beta   90.00
_cell.angle_gamma   90.00
#
_symmetry.space_group_name_H-M   'P 1'
#
loop_
_entity.id
_entity.type
_entity.pdbx_description
1 polymer ?
#
loop_
_entity_poly.entity_id
_entity_poly.type
_entity_poly.pdbx_seq_one_letter_code
_entity_poly.pdbx_strand_id
1 'polypeptide(L)'
;MKVPYTLCLLVVLTIISCKKEQKTEPVVEKTQPEQIADSLPKFTVDHNSENSLDWNGAYKGSLPCADCPGIITELTLNIDGTYVLSSQAENKDKTPHVYKGTFTWDESGSIVTLDAEGDHLKFKVQEGCLKMLDKFGEPKQGKGNYILGKKQ
;
A
#
# COMPACT_ATOMS: atom_id res chain seq x y z
N MET A 1 -7.21 -18.09 49.92
CA MET A 1 -8.36 -19.03 49.81
C MET A 1 -8.06 -19.99 48.68
N LYS A 2 -8.13 -21.27 48.96
CA LYS A 2 -7.61 -22.40 48.20
C LYS A 2 -8.52 -22.78 47.04
N VAL A 3 -7.96 -23.06 45.90
CA VAL A 3 -8.60 -23.66 44.71
C VAL A 3 -8.54 -25.17 44.87
N PRO A 4 -9.55 -25.95 44.49
CA PRO A 4 -9.29 -27.33 44.14
C PRO A 4 -9.38 -27.59 42.63
N TYR A 5 -8.40 -28.30 42.19
CA TYR A 5 -8.31 -29.14 41.01
C TYR A 5 -9.48 -30.12 40.90
N THR A 6 -10.03 -30.26 39.71
CA THR A 6 -10.79 -31.44 39.31
C THR A 6 -10.53 -31.71 37.84
N LEU A 7 -9.70 -32.56 37.60
CA LEU A 7 -9.55 -33.83 36.89
C LEU A 7 -10.83 -34.35 36.24
N CYS A 8 -10.86 -34.47 34.90
CA CYS A 8 -11.67 -35.42 34.12
C CYS A 8 -11.11 -35.44 32.70
N LEU A 9 -10.43 -36.40 32.41
CA LEU A 9 -10.65 -37.76 31.87
C LEU A 9 -10.77 -37.81 30.36
N LEU A 10 -9.80 -38.46 29.81
CA LEU A 10 -9.63 -39.11 28.50
C LEU A 10 -10.94 -39.52 27.80
N VAL A 11 -11.03 -39.21 26.52
CA VAL A 11 -11.70 -40.06 25.55
C VAL A 11 -10.83 -40.22 24.34
N VAL A 12 -10.23 -41.36 24.24
CA VAL A 12 -9.63 -41.98 23.07
C VAL A 12 -10.76 -42.66 22.30
N LEU A 13 -10.90 -42.46 21.03
CA LEU A 13 -11.45 -43.45 20.05
C LEU A 13 -11.20 -42.87 18.63
N THR A 14 -10.36 -43.50 17.96
CA THR A 14 -10.31 -44.63 16.99
C THR A 14 -10.47 -44.19 15.53
N ILE A 15 -9.40 -44.35 14.90
CA ILE A 15 -9.12 -44.60 13.49
C ILE A 15 -10.21 -45.41 12.76
N ILE A 16 -10.63 -44.90 11.59
CA ILE A 16 -11.14 -45.76 10.53
C ILE A 16 -10.37 -45.44 9.25
N SER A 17 -9.42 -46.28 8.98
CA SER A 17 -8.73 -46.48 7.73
C SER A 17 -9.72 -47.12 6.74
N CYS A 18 -9.97 -46.49 5.62
CA CYS A 18 -10.54 -47.19 4.45
C CYS A 18 -9.51 -47.22 3.32
N LYS A 19 -8.85 -48.31 3.29
CA LYS A 19 -8.06 -48.84 2.18
C LYS A 19 -9.06 -49.42 1.18
N LYS A 20 -9.04 -49.01 -0.08
CA LYS A 20 -9.71 -49.69 -1.15
C LYS A 20 -8.71 -50.05 -2.25
N GLU A 21 -8.65 -51.32 -2.45
CA GLU A 21 -7.72 -52.07 -3.30
C GLU A 21 -7.89 -51.79 -4.80
N GLN A 22 -6.79 -51.93 -5.39
CA GLN A 22 -6.43 -52.07 -6.78
C GLN A 22 -7.23 -53.18 -7.52
N LYS A 23 -7.66 -52.88 -8.73
CA LYS A 23 -7.93 -53.91 -9.73
C LYS A 23 -7.27 -53.49 -11.03
N THR A 24 -6.34 -54.31 -11.43
CA THR A 24 -5.50 -54.26 -12.60
C THR A 24 -6.24 -54.70 -13.88
N GLU A 25 -5.88 -54.02 -14.98
CA GLU A 25 -5.62 -54.44 -16.38
C GLU A 25 -6.77 -54.43 -17.41
N PRO A 26 -6.45 -54.37 -18.77
CA PRO A 26 -5.22 -53.97 -19.47
C PRO A 26 -5.36 -52.92 -20.60
N VAL A 27 -4.25 -52.27 -20.90
CA VAL A 27 -3.66 -51.77 -22.17
C VAL A 27 -4.57 -51.60 -23.42
N VAL A 28 -4.66 -50.34 -23.87
CA VAL A 28 -4.57 -49.98 -25.30
C VAL A 28 -3.75 -48.69 -25.44
N GLU A 29 -2.61 -48.87 -26.07
CA GLU A 29 -1.69 -47.86 -26.55
C GLU A 29 -2.37 -46.96 -27.58
N LYS A 30 -2.43 -45.62 -27.30
CA LYS A 30 -2.53 -44.61 -28.33
C LYS A 30 -1.64 -43.43 -27.96
N THR A 31 -0.56 -43.37 -28.66
CA THR A 31 0.37 -42.25 -28.79
C THR A 31 -0.38 -40.94 -29.03
N GLN A 32 -0.28 -40.01 -28.11
CA GLN A 32 -0.65 -38.62 -28.31
C GLN A 32 0.48 -37.75 -27.78
N PRO A 33 0.91 -36.71 -28.51
CA PRO A 33 2.11 -35.98 -28.20
C PRO A 33 2.01 -35.28 -26.88
N GLU A 34 3.04 -35.41 -26.09
CA GLU A 34 3.35 -34.79 -24.84
C GLU A 34 3.31 -33.25 -25.02
N GLN A 35 2.20 -32.63 -24.62
CA GLN A 35 2.21 -31.19 -24.37
C GLN A 35 2.93 -30.98 -23.06
N ILE A 36 4.17 -30.55 -23.16
CA ILE A 36 4.93 -29.92 -22.07
C ILE A 36 4.17 -28.68 -21.74
N ALA A 37 3.26 -28.76 -20.75
CA ALA A 37 2.70 -27.58 -20.12
C ALA A 37 3.84 -26.90 -19.37
N ASP A 38 4.39 -25.90 -20.03
CA ASP A 38 5.35 -24.95 -19.49
C ASP A 38 4.69 -24.24 -18.31
N SER A 39 4.88 -24.79 -17.10
CA SER A 39 4.49 -24.15 -15.86
C SER A 39 5.54 -23.09 -15.52
N LEU A 40 5.60 -22.04 -16.33
CA LEU A 40 6.24 -20.80 -15.90
C LEU A 40 5.50 -20.29 -14.66
N PRO A 41 6.22 -19.96 -13.58
CA PRO A 41 5.58 -19.31 -12.44
C PRO A 41 4.93 -18.04 -12.96
N LYS A 42 3.61 -17.95 -12.84
CA LYS A 42 2.85 -16.75 -13.15
C LYS A 42 3.27 -15.69 -12.13
N PHE A 43 4.26 -14.89 -12.48
CA PHE A 43 4.56 -13.67 -11.76
C PHE A 43 3.34 -12.74 -11.91
N THR A 44 2.46 -12.75 -10.95
CA THR A 44 1.48 -11.69 -10.81
C THR A 44 2.25 -10.48 -10.30
N VAL A 45 2.65 -9.61 -11.21
CA VAL A 45 3.09 -8.27 -10.83
C VAL A 45 1.81 -7.57 -10.35
N ASP A 46 1.67 -7.39 -9.04
CA ASP A 46 0.59 -6.59 -8.50
C ASP A 46 0.78 -5.15 -9.03
N HIS A 47 -0.15 -4.73 -9.89
CA HIS A 47 -0.17 -3.38 -10.40
C HIS A 47 -0.59 -2.43 -9.29
N ASN A 48 0.34 -1.58 -8.85
CA ASN A 48 0.12 -0.56 -7.84
C ASN A 48 0.58 0.82 -8.34
N SER A 49 0.42 1.86 -7.53
CA SER A 49 0.75 3.22 -7.96
C SER A 49 2.24 3.40 -8.23
N GLU A 50 3.10 2.73 -7.47
CA GLU A 50 4.56 2.82 -7.60
C GLU A 50 5.07 2.30 -8.96
N ASN A 51 4.50 1.20 -9.46
CA ASN A 51 4.99 0.54 -10.67
C ASN A 51 4.14 0.78 -11.93
N SER A 52 2.94 1.36 -11.79
CA SER A 52 1.98 1.50 -12.89
C SER A 52 1.64 2.94 -13.25
N LEU A 53 1.87 3.91 -12.34
CA LEU A 53 1.56 5.31 -12.57
C LEU A 53 2.82 6.14 -12.87
N ASP A 54 2.63 7.21 -13.64
CA ASP A 54 3.62 8.28 -13.78
C ASP A 54 3.53 9.20 -12.56
N TRP A 55 4.08 8.74 -11.43
CA TRP A 55 3.97 9.41 -10.14
C TRP A 55 5.07 10.43 -9.86
N ASN A 56 6.24 10.32 -10.47
CA ASN A 56 7.30 11.30 -10.24
C ASN A 56 6.96 12.66 -10.83
N GLY A 57 7.40 13.73 -10.18
CA GLY A 57 7.15 15.10 -10.62
C GLY A 57 6.58 16.01 -9.54
N ALA A 58 6.19 17.22 -9.93
CA ALA A 58 5.69 18.23 -9.01
C ALA A 58 4.16 18.23 -8.93
N TYR A 59 3.65 18.37 -7.72
CA TYR A 59 2.22 18.44 -7.41
C TYR A 59 1.95 19.71 -6.62
N LYS A 60 0.82 20.38 -6.90
CA LYS A 60 0.45 21.62 -6.23
C LYS A 60 -1.03 21.66 -5.87
N GLY A 61 -1.32 22.28 -4.73
CA GLY A 61 -2.69 22.53 -4.27
C GLY A 61 -2.71 23.48 -3.07
N SER A 62 -3.93 23.87 -2.66
CA SER A 62 -4.16 24.57 -1.42
C SER A 62 -4.79 23.59 -0.43
N LEU A 63 -4.06 23.27 0.63
CA LEU A 63 -4.51 22.40 1.71
C LEU A 63 -5.28 23.20 2.76
N PRO A 64 -6.24 22.58 3.47
CA PRO A 64 -6.99 23.23 4.52
C PRO A 64 -6.10 23.77 5.65
N CYS A 65 -6.43 24.95 6.12
CA CYS A 65 -5.82 25.64 7.25
C CYS A 65 -6.88 25.91 8.32
N ALA A 66 -6.51 25.83 9.59
CA ALA A 66 -7.44 26.07 10.69
C ALA A 66 -7.75 27.57 10.88
N ASP A 67 -6.78 28.42 10.61
CA ASP A 67 -6.79 29.85 10.93
C ASP A 67 -6.21 30.72 9.79
N CYS A 68 -6.17 30.20 8.56
CA CYS A 68 -5.80 30.91 7.34
C CYS A 68 -6.66 30.44 6.16
N PRO A 69 -6.69 31.17 5.03
CA PRO A 69 -7.48 30.75 3.87
C PRO A 69 -7.07 29.38 3.29
N GLY A 70 -5.79 29.05 3.37
CA GLY A 70 -5.24 27.81 2.90
C GLY A 70 -3.73 27.76 3.09
N ILE A 71 -3.16 26.57 2.88
CA ILE A 71 -1.71 26.35 2.81
C ILE A 71 -1.38 25.98 1.38
N ILE A 72 -0.79 26.91 0.64
CA ILE A 72 -0.26 26.61 -0.69
C ILE A 72 0.87 25.61 -0.52
N THR A 73 0.66 24.42 -1.04
CA THR A 73 1.59 23.30 -0.91
C THR A 73 2.05 22.84 -2.29
N GLU A 74 3.35 22.72 -2.45
CA GLU A 74 3.97 22.11 -3.63
C GLU A 74 4.89 20.98 -3.17
N LEU A 75 4.65 19.77 -3.65
CA LEU A 75 5.43 18.58 -3.33
C LEU A 75 5.99 18.00 -4.62
N THR A 76 7.31 17.91 -4.72
CA THR A 76 8.00 17.21 -5.79
C THR A 76 8.48 15.86 -5.29
N LEU A 77 8.10 14.80 -5.96
CA LEU A 77 8.60 13.44 -5.74
C LEU A 77 9.58 13.08 -6.84
N ASN A 78 10.77 12.66 -6.47
CA ASN A 78 11.82 12.26 -7.39
C ASN A 78 11.94 10.73 -7.48
N ILE A 79 12.36 10.23 -8.63
CA ILE A 79 12.48 8.79 -8.89
C ILE A 79 13.52 8.10 -7.99
N ASP A 80 14.45 8.87 -7.44
CA ASP A 80 15.48 8.41 -6.49
C ASP A 80 15.00 8.29 -5.04
N GLY A 81 13.69 8.48 -4.79
CA GLY A 81 13.10 8.42 -3.45
C GLY A 81 13.29 9.69 -2.63
N THR A 82 13.76 10.79 -3.23
CA THR A 82 13.86 12.09 -2.56
C THR A 82 12.66 12.97 -2.84
N TYR A 83 12.42 13.97 -1.98
CA TYR A 83 11.36 14.95 -2.20
C TYR A 83 11.82 16.38 -1.91
N VAL A 84 11.07 17.33 -2.45
CA VAL A 84 11.09 18.74 -2.06
C VAL A 84 9.65 19.16 -1.73
N LEU A 85 9.41 19.57 -0.48
CA LEU A 85 8.13 20.07 -0.01
C LEU A 85 8.25 21.57 0.22
N SER A 86 7.37 22.35 -0.39
CA SER A 86 7.23 23.78 -0.17
C SER A 86 5.82 24.05 0.38
N SER A 87 5.72 24.76 1.49
CA SER A 87 4.44 25.13 2.09
C SER A 87 4.43 26.59 2.50
N GLN A 88 3.31 27.28 2.24
CA GLN A 88 3.12 28.69 2.57
C GLN A 88 1.69 28.91 3.05
N ALA A 89 1.51 29.31 4.30
CA ALA A 89 0.21 29.70 4.81
C ALA A 89 -0.20 31.07 4.24
N GLU A 90 -1.33 31.09 3.51
CA GLU A 90 -1.84 32.32 2.89
C GLU A 90 -2.15 33.37 3.93
N ASN A 91 -1.75 34.61 3.64
CA ASN A 91 -1.91 35.78 4.50
C ASN A 91 -1.15 35.75 5.86
N LYS A 92 -0.35 34.69 6.08
CA LYS A 92 0.50 34.57 7.28
C LYS A 92 1.98 34.57 6.94
N ASP A 93 2.38 33.73 5.99
CA ASP A 93 3.78 33.57 5.63
C ASP A 93 4.14 34.51 4.49
N LYS A 94 5.24 35.25 4.66
CA LYS A 94 5.79 36.12 3.59
C LYS A 94 6.50 35.30 2.51
N THR A 95 7.09 34.17 2.90
CA THR A 95 7.85 33.28 2.02
C THR A 95 7.49 31.83 2.31
N PRO A 96 7.58 30.94 1.33
CA PRO A 96 7.35 29.52 1.58
C PRO A 96 8.45 28.90 2.44
N HIS A 97 8.07 27.98 3.30
CA HIS A 97 8.97 27.09 4.01
C HIS A 97 9.28 25.90 3.10
N VAL A 98 10.57 25.57 2.96
CA VAL A 98 11.02 24.49 2.07
C VAL A 98 11.74 23.41 2.87
N TYR A 99 11.27 22.18 2.70
CA TYR A 99 11.80 20.98 3.33
C TYR A 99 12.29 20.01 2.24
N LYS A 100 13.33 19.28 2.52
CA LYS A 100 13.89 18.27 1.60
C LYS A 100 14.23 17.02 2.41
N GLY A 101 13.98 15.88 1.84
CA GLY A 101 14.25 14.61 2.49
C GLY A 101 13.98 13.43 1.59
N THR A 102 13.69 12.30 2.21
CA THR A 102 13.39 11.04 1.54
C THR A 102 11.97 10.58 1.86
N PHE A 103 11.39 9.79 0.98
CA PHE A 103 10.10 9.15 1.24
C PHE A 103 10.21 7.65 1.04
N THR A 104 9.28 6.93 1.63
CA THR A 104 9.11 5.48 1.48
C THR A 104 7.71 5.15 1.01
N TRP A 105 7.60 4.08 0.22
CA TRP A 105 6.32 3.48 -0.13
C TRP A 105 5.84 2.56 0.98
N ASP A 106 4.52 2.42 1.11
CA ASP A 106 3.92 1.37 1.92
C ASP A 106 3.99 0.02 1.21
N GLU A 107 3.67 -1.07 1.91
CA GLU A 107 3.71 -2.43 1.34
C GLU A 107 2.78 -2.60 0.13
N SER A 108 1.73 -1.80 0.03
CA SER A 108 0.82 -1.83 -1.12
C SER A 108 1.34 -1.08 -2.34
N GLY A 109 2.43 -0.29 -2.21
CA GLY A 109 2.95 0.58 -3.26
C GLY A 109 1.95 1.65 -3.70
N SER A 110 1.10 2.12 -2.78
CA SER A 110 0.05 3.10 -3.08
C SER A 110 0.13 4.37 -2.24
N ILE A 111 0.86 4.33 -1.12
CA ILE A 111 1.02 5.46 -0.20
C ILE A 111 2.49 5.78 -0.05
N VAL A 112 2.85 7.05 -0.23
CA VAL A 112 4.17 7.57 0.13
C VAL A 112 4.13 8.23 1.51
N THR A 113 5.16 7.99 2.32
CA THR A 113 5.36 8.61 3.62
C THR A 113 6.67 9.39 3.60
N LEU A 114 6.62 10.69 3.86
CA LEU A 114 7.79 11.53 3.99
C LEU A 114 8.53 11.22 5.30
N ASP A 115 9.83 11.51 5.35
CA ASP A 115 10.63 11.36 6.56
C ASP A 115 10.28 12.43 7.63
N ALA A 116 11.09 12.52 8.68
CA ALA A 116 10.88 13.46 9.79
C ALA A 116 10.93 14.93 9.35
N GLU A 117 11.74 15.28 8.36
CA GLU A 117 11.80 16.64 7.81
C GLU A 117 10.49 17.06 7.14
N GLY A 118 9.74 16.10 6.62
CA GLY A 118 8.41 16.30 6.08
C GLY A 118 7.27 15.97 7.05
N ASP A 119 7.55 15.96 8.36
CA ASP A 119 6.55 15.70 9.43
C ASP A 119 5.80 14.36 9.23
N HIS A 120 6.46 13.37 8.64
CA HIS A 120 5.87 12.06 8.32
C HIS A 120 4.53 12.15 7.56
N LEU A 121 4.35 13.20 6.77
CA LEU A 121 3.15 13.38 5.96
C LEU A 121 2.97 12.19 5.01
N LYS A 122 1.72 11.75 4.89
CA LYS A 122 1.32 10.62 4.05
C LYS A 122 0.45 11.08 2.89
N PHE A 123 0.73 10.53 1.72
CA PHE A 123 -0.03 10.83 0.51
C PHE A 123 -0.37 9.54 -0.24
N LYS A 124 -1.65 9.33 -0.53
CA LYS A 124 -2.07 8.32 -1.49
C LYS A 124 -1.80 8.82 -2.90
N VAL A 125 -1.03 8.04 -3.64
CA VAL A 125 -0.68 8.34 -5.03
C VAL A 125 -1.80 7.84 -5.95
N GLN A 126 -2.32 8.73 -6.78
CA GLN A 126 -3.39 8.47 -7.73
C GLN A 126 -3.03 9.05 -9.08
N GLU A 127 -3.78 8.66 -10.12
CA GLU A 127 -3.60 9.23 -11.46
C GLU A 127 -3.67 10.76 -11.43
N GLY A 128 -2.57 11.41 -11.78
CA GLY A 128 -2.47 12.87 -11.86
C GLY A 128 -2.62 13.63 -10.54
N CYS A 129 -2.63 12.99 -9.38
CA CYS A 129 -2.75 13.69 -8.11
C CYS A 129 -2.23 12.91 -6.90
N LEU A 130 -1.96 13.65 -5.82
CA LEU A 130 -1.67 13.13 -4.49
C LEU A 130 -2.80 13.51 -3.55
N LYS A 131 -3.35 12.55 -2.82
CA LYS A 131 -4.33 12.80 -1.76
C LYS A 131 -3.67 12.69 -0.40
N MET A 132 -3.62 13.79 0.33
CA MET A 132 -3.07 13.84 1.68
C MET A 132 -3.94 13.00 2.64
N LEU A 133 -3.29 12.16 3.43
CA LEU A 133 -3.90 11.29 4.42
C LEU A 133 -3.64 11.81 5.84
N ASP A 134 -4.31 11.23 6.82
CA ASP A 134 -3.98 11.44 8.23
C ASP A 134 -2.71 10.63 8.62
N LYS A 135 -2.30 10.76 9.88
CA LYS A 135 -1.10 10.07 10.39
C LYS A 135 -1.20 8.55 10.38
N PHE A 136 -2.41 8.00 10.32
CA PHE A 136 -2.66 6.55 10.27
C PHE A 136 -2.73 6.01 8.83
N GLY A 137 -2.73 6.89 7.82
CA GLY A 137 -2.87 6.53 6.42
C GLY A 137 -4.33 6.50 5.94
N GLU A 138 -5.25 7.00 6.75
CA GLU A 138 -6.66 7.09 6.42
C GLU A 138 -7.02 8.44 5.76
N PRO A 139 -8.08 8.48 4.95
CA PRO A 139 -8.54 9.73 4.36
C PRO A 139 -8.85 10.77 5.43
N LYS A 140 -8.27 11.96 5.31
CA LYS A 140 -8.59 13.07 6.23
C LYS A 140 -10.07 13.37 6.23
N GLN A 141 -10.62 13.50 7.42
CA GLN A 141 -12.03 13.84 7.65
C GLN A 141 -12.22 15.36 7.56
N GLY A 142 -13.38 15.80 7.08
CA GLY A 142 -13.76 17.22 7.03
C GLY A 142 -14.08 17.69 5.61
N LYS A 143 -14.47 18.97 5.51
CA LYS A 143 -14.91 19.59 4.23
C LYS A 143 -13.76 20.13 3.38
N GLY A 144 -12.51 19.94 3.80
CA GLY A 144 -11.35 20.50 3.12
C GLY A 144 -10.95 19.73 1.85
N ASN A 145 -10.34 20.44 0.91
CA ASN A 145 -9.66 19.81 -0.22
C ASN A 145 -8.26 19.38 0.20
N TYR A 146 -7.99 18.07 0.25
CA TYR A 146 -6.71 17.48 0.60
C TYR A 146 -5.97 16.92 -0.61
N ILE A 147 -6.14 17.52 -1.78
CA ILE A 147 -5.59 17.03 -3.05
C ILE A 147 -4.55 18.01 -3.58
N LEU A 148 -3.41 17.47 -4.00
CA LEU A 148 -2.41 18.16 -4.80
C LEU A 148 -2.47 17.61 -6.23
N GLY A 149 -2.76 18.46 -7.20
CA GLY A 149 -2.78 18.09 -8.62
C GLY A 149 -1.38 18.08 -9.22
N LYS A 150 -1.09 17.15 -10.12
CA LYS A 150 0.19 17.09 -10.84
C LYS A 150 0.34 18.30 -11.76
N LYS A 151 1.49 18.94 -11.72
CA LYS A 151 1.84 20.03 -12.65
C LYS A 151 2.21 19.43 -14.00
N GLN A 152 1.64 19.99 -15.06
CA GLN A 152 2.01 19.68 -16.43
C GLN A 152 3.28 20.41 -16.84
#